data_1b4a7a3d097dcb3fe641275c83bec76a
#
_entry.id   1b4a7a3d097dcb3fe641275c83bec76a
#
_cell.length_a   1.000
_cell.length_b   1.000
_cell.length_c   1.000
_cell.angle_alpha   90.00
_cell.angle_beta   90.00
_cell.angle_gamma   90.00
#
_symmetry.space_group_name_H-M   'P 1'
#
loop_
_entity.id
_entity.type
_entity.pdbx_description
1 polymer ?
#
loop_
_entity_poly.entity_id
_entity_poly.type
_entity_poly.pdbx_seq_one_letter_code
_entity_poly.pdbx_strand_id
1 'polypeptide(L)'
;DRQYRKRSCDVQMTVILASTSPTRQLLLTNAGVSFATARPDVDENRLRSANPQWRPDDVAPALAQAKALAVSGLRPDALVLGADQTLICDHRIYAKPLDVADARKQLAALRGRSHTLHSALCCARNGSVVWRHDARAELTMRDWSPAFLDQYIAKLGGDILTTVGGYKVEELG
;
A
#
# COMPACT_ATOMS: atom_id res chain seq x y z
N ASP A 1 45.21 -33.16 -7.24
CA ASP A 1 44.03 -32.93 -6.42
C ASP A 1 43.84 -31.45 -6.15
N ARG A 2 43.07 -30.79 -7.01
CA ARG A 2 42.64 -29.41 -6.79
C ARG A 2 41.30 -29.45 -6.08
N GLN A 3 41.32 -29.26 -4.77
CA GLN A 3 40.14 -29.02 -3.97
C GLN A 3 39.50 -27.69 -4.39
N TYR A 4 38.43 -27.77 -5.17
CA TYR A 4 37.51 -26.66 -5.39
C TYR A 4 36.76 -26.39 -4.07
N ARG A 5 37.28 -25.44 -3.28
CA ARG A 5 36.50 -24.86 -2.18
C ARG A 5 35.30 -24.13 -2.81
N LYS A 6 34.12 -24.74 -2.74
CA LYS A 6 32.86 -24.02 -2.86
C LYS A 6 32.81 -22.96 -1.76
N ARG A 7 33.11 -21.73 -2.10
CA ARG A 7 32.74 -20.60 -1.26
C ARG A 7 31.21 -20.43 -1.49
N SER A 8 30.40 -21.05 -0.66
CA SER A 8 29.02 -20.68 -0.50
C SER A 8 28.99 -19.32 0.21
N CYS A 9 29.05 -18.26 -0.57
CA CYS A 9 28.74 -16.94 -0.10
C CYS A 9 27.20 -16.85 -0.12
N ASP A 10 26.53 -17.52 0.83
CA ASP A 10 25.15 -17.24 1.16
C ASP A 10 25.12 -15.86 1.84
N VAL A 11 25.26 -14.82 1.04
CA VAL A 11 24.89 -13.48 1.47
C VAL A 11 23.37 -13.50 1.52
N GLN A 12 22.84 -13.86 2.68
CA GLN A 12 21.40 -13.80 2.95
C GLN A 12 21.00 -12.32 2.82
N MET A 13 20.43 -11.97 1.67
CA MET A 13 20.02 -10.60 1.39
C MET A 13 18.90 -10.21 2.34
N THR A 14 19.15 -9.21 3.18
CA THR A 14 18.16 -8.68 4.10
C THR A 14 17.09 -7.94 3.30
N VAL A 15 15.83 -8.35 3.45
CA VAL A 15 14.67 -7.64 2.89
C VAL A 15 14.09 -6.75 3.98
N ILE A 16 13.79 -5.49 3.65
CA ILE A 16 13.13 -4.55 4.55
C ILE A 16 11.84 -4.05 3.89
N LEU A 17 10.71 -4.22 4.56
CA LEU A 17 9.46 -3.58 4.18
C LEU A 17 9.43 -2.16 4.74
N ALA A 18 9.46 -1.16 3.88
CA ALA A 18 9.31 0.26 4.23
C ALA A 18 7.83 0.62 4.47
N SER A 19 7.23 0.00 5.50
CA SER A 19 5.82 0.18 5.86
C SER A 19 5.56 -0.30 7.29
N THR A 20 4.61 0.37 7.96
CA THR A 20 4.04 -0.06 9.24
C THR A 20 2.67 -0.75 9.09
N SER A 21 2.19 -0.94 7.86
CA SER A 21 0.87 -1.53 7.59
C SER A 21 0.83 -3.01 7.97
N PRO A 22 -0.07 -3.42 8.90
CA PRO A 22 -0.23 -4.84 9.27
C PRO A 22 -0.63 -5.72 8.08
N THR A 23 -1.49 -5.22 7.20
CA THR A 23 -1.94 -5.94 6.00
C THR A 23 -0.76 -6.27 5.08
N ARG A 24 0.14 -5.31 4.82
CA ARG A 24 1.32 -5.55 3.98
C ARG A 24 2.29 -6.54 4.61
N GLN A 25 2.46 -6.46 5.94
CA GLN A 25 3.27 -7.43 6.68
C GLN A 25 2.69 -8.84 6.56
N LEU A 26 1.38 -8.97 6.74
CA LEU A 26 0.68 -10.25 6.60
C LEU A 26 0.84 -10.84 5.21
N LEU A 27 0.70 -10.03 4.15
CA LEU A 27 0.89 -10.48 2.77
C LEU A 27 2.28 -11.06 2.52
N LEU A 28 3.34 -10.40 3.00
CA LEU A 28 4.71 -10.90 2.86
C LEU A 28 4.96 -12.15 3.70
N THR A 29 4.40 -12.20 4.91
CA THR A 29 4.47 -13.39 5.77
C THR A 29 3.81 -14.59 5.11
N ASN A 30 2.61 -14.42 4.56
CA ASN A 30 1.88 -15.48 3.85
C ASN A 30 2.60 -15.94 2.57
N ALA A 31 3.37 -15.03 1.94
CA ALA A 31 4.22 -15.37 0.81
C ALA A 31 5.53 -16.07 1.20
N GLY A 32 5.77 -16.32 2.49
CA GLY A 32 6.98 -16.98 3.00
C GLY A 32 8.25 -16.12 2.90
N VAL A 33 8.11 -14.80 2.75
CA VAL A 33 9.26 -13.89 2.68
C VAL A 33 9.72 -13.53 4.08
N SER A 34 11.01 -13.73 4.36
CA SER A 34 11.65 -13.22 5.59
C SER A 34 12.00 -11.76 5.41
N PHE A 35 11.52 -10.88 6.28
CA PHE A 35 11.74 -9.45 6.20
C PHE A 35 11.80 -8.79 7.59
N ALA A 36 12.46 -7.63 7.65
CA ALA A 36 12.32 -6.67 8.73
C ALA A 36 11.38 -5.53 8.30
N THR A 37 10.88 -4.76 9.24
CA THR A 37 10.08 -3.56 8.96
C THR A 37 10.84 -2.30 9.30
N ALA A 38 10.62 -1.24 8.53
CA ALA A 38 11.08 0.10 8.86
C ALA A 38 9.99 1.12 8.52
N ARG A 39 9.80 2.09 9.40
CA ARG A 39 8.90 3.22 9.13
C ARG A 39 9.58 4.16 8.15
N PRO A 40 9.02 4.40 6.96
CA PRO A 40 9.55 5.40 6.05
C PRO A 40 9.24 6.80 6.58
N ASP A 41 10.23 7.68 6.61
CA ASP A 41 10.04 9.10 6.92
C ASP A 41 9.66 9.84 5.63
N VAL A 42 8.37 9.75 5.28
CA VAL A 42 7.80 10.34 4.06
C VAL A 42 6.53 11.11 4.40
N ASP A 43 6.54 12.40 4.15
CA ASP A 43 5.33 13.24 4.21
C ASP A 43 4.59 13.14 2.88
N GLU A 44 3.59 12.24 2.84
CA GLU A 44 2.80 11.96 1.64
C GLU A 44 1.99 13.18 1.18
N ASN A 45 1.48 13.99 2.11
CA ASN A 45 0.69 15.18 1.79
C ASN A 45 1.57 16.25 1.16
N ARG A 46 2.76 16.46 1.71
CA ARG A 46 3.75 17.38 1.15
C ARG A 46 4.18 16.96 -0.25
N LEU A 47 4.42 15.64 -0.46
CA LEU A 47 4.78 15.14 -1.79
C LEU A 47 3.67 15.38 -2.81
N ARG A 48 2.41 15.14 -2.45
CA ARG A 48 1.26 15.42 -3.34
C ARG A 48 1.13 16.92 -3.64
N SER A 49 1.23 17.76 -2.63
CA SER A 49 1.12 19.22 -2.78
C SER A 49 2.25 19.81 -3.63
N ALA A 50 3.44 19.23 -3.57
CA ALA A 50 4.59 19.64 -4.40
C ALA A 50 4.48 19.18 -5.86
N ASN A 51 3.55 18.27 -6.17
CA ASN A 51 3.37 17.68 -7.50
C ASN A 51 1.90 17.76 -7.96
N PRO A 52 1.34 18.97 -8.13
CA PRO A 52 -0.07 19.15 -8.49
C PRO A 52 -0.41 18.60 -9.89
N GLN A 53 0.60 18.36 -10.73
CA GLN A 53 0.47 17.75 -12.05
C GLN A 53 0.24 16.23 -12.03
N TRP A 54 0.42 15.58 -10.88
CA TRP A 54 0.19 14.14 -10.80
C TRP A 54 -1.27 13.81 -11.06
N ARG A 55 -1.48 12.89 -11.98
CA ARG A 55 -2.78 12.26 -12.18
C ARG A 55 -3.01 11.25 -11.04
N PRO A 56 -4.25 10.83 -10.80
CA PRO A 56 -4.56 9.81 -9.80
C PRO A 56 -3.69 8.54 -9.93
N ASP A 57 -3.37 8.14 -11.15
CA ASP A 57 -2.54 6.95 -11.44
C ASP A 57 -1.05 7.13 -11.12
N ASP A 58 -0.57 8.35 -11.01
CA ASP A 58 0.85 8.62 -10.73
C ASP A 58 1.16 8.52 -9.22
N VAL A 59 0.14 8.61 -8.36
CA VAL A 59 0.30 8.78 -6.91
C VAL A 59 0.83 7.52 -6.23
N ALA A 60 0.21 6.36 -6.42
CA ALA A 60 0.65 5.14 -5.76
C ALA A 60 2.09 4.73 -6.14
N PRO A 61 2.49 4.76 -7.44
CA PRO A 61 3.88 4.50 -7.83
C PRO A 61 4.88 5.49 -7.23
N ALA A 62 4.56 6.78 -7.21
CA ALA A 62 5.44 7.80 -6.67
C ALA A 62 5.63 7.64 -5.15
N LEU A 63 4.55 7.36 -4.40
CA LEU A 63 4.62 7.14 -2.95
C LEU A 63 5.33 5.83 -2.61
N ALA A 64 5.10 4.75 -3.35
CA ALA A 64 5.82 3.50 -3.17
C ALA A 64 7.34 3.70 -3.35
N GLN A 65 7.73 4.43 -4.40
CA GLN A 65 9.13 4.77 -4.66
C GLN A 65 9.72 5.64 -3.55
N ALA A 66 9.04 6.71 -3.14
CA ALA A 66 9.52 7.60 -2.08
C ALA A 66 9.76 6.83 -0.77
N LYS A 67 8.85 5.93 -0.39
CA LYS A 67 8.99 5.07 0.79
C LYS A 67 10.20 4.13 0.69
N ALA A 68 10.40 3.50 -0.46
CA ALA A 68 11.54 2.61 -0.69
C ALA A 68 12.87 3.37 -0.59
N LEU A 69 12.97 4.52 -1.26
CA LEU A 69 14.19 5.33 -1.28
C LEU A 69 14.54 5.91 0.08
N ALA A 70 13.56 6.40 0.85
CA ALA A 70 13.76 6.96 2.18
C ALA A 70 14.44 5.97 3.13
N VAL A 71 14.09 4.68 3.06
CA VAL A 71 14.71 3.64 3.89
C VAL A 71 16.00 3.10 3.27
N SER A 72 16.06 2.95 1.94
CA SER A 72 17.20 2.37 1.23
C SER A 72 18.47 3.20 1.36
N GLY A 73 18.35 4.54 1.44
CA GLY A 73 19.50 5.42 1.69
C GLY A 73 20.15 5.21 3.07
N LEU A 74 19.34 4.77 4.05
CA LEU A 74 19.80 4.49 5.41
C LEU A 74 20.27 3.04 5.62
N ARG A 75 19.94 2.15 4.71
CA ARG A 75 20.21 0.69 4.78
C ARG A 75 20.76 0.18 3.44
N PRO A 76 22.00 0.56 3.09
CA PRO A 76 22.56 0.32 1.75
C PRO A 76 22.69 -1.16 1.39
N ASP A 77 22.90 -2.04 2.37
CA ASP A 77 23.08 -3.48 2.17
C ASP A 77 21.77 -4.27 2.03
N ALA A 78 20.63 -3.62 2.29
CA ALA A 78 19.32 -4.27 2.24
C ALA A 78 18.61 -4.02 0.90
N LEU A 79 17.77 -4.98 0.51
CA LEU A 79 16.73 -4.77 -0.49
C LEU A 79 15.49 -4.20 0.22
N VAL A 80 15.14 -2.97 -0.10
CA VAL A 80 14.01 -2.28 0.53
C VAL A 80 12.80 -2.33 -0.39
N LEU A 81 11.67 -2.81 0.13
CA LEU A 81 10.38 -2.84 -0.54
C LEU A 81 9.49 -1.71 -0.01
N GLY A 82 9.20 -0.74 -0.85
CA GLY A 82 8.16 0.27 -0.63
C GLY A 82 6.87 -0.14 -1.32
N ALA A 83 5.74 0.19 -0.71
CA ALA A 83 4.43 -0.13 -1.26
C ALA A 83 3.42 0.98 -0.96
N ASP A 84 2.54 1.23 -1.91
CA ASP A 84 1.40 2.12 -1.74
C ASP A 84 0.16 1.60 -2.45
N GLN A 85 -1.02 2.07 -2.03
CA GLN A 85 -2.28 1.76 -2.67
C GLN A 85 -3.19 2.98 -2.64
N THR A 86 -3.80 3.29 -3.79
CA THR A 86 -4.84 4.31 -3.91
C THR A 86 -6.14 3.69 -4.40
N LEU A 87 -7.26 4.24 -3.94
CA LEU A 87 -8.59 3.99 -4.49
C LEU A 87 -8.96 5.17 -5.39
N ILE A 88 -9.33 4.88 -6.63
CA ILE A 88 -9.69 5.89 -7.63
C ILE A 88 -11.12 5.62 -8.10
N CYS A 89 -12.00 6.62 -7.92
CA CYS A 89 -13.36 6.60 -8.43
C CYS A 89 -13.66 7.95 -9.08
N ASP A 90 -14.15 7.95 -10.32
CA ASP A 90 -14.46 9.17 -11.09
C ASP A 90 -13.29 10.19 -11.08
N HIS A 91 -12.09 9.71 -11.37
CA HIS A 91 -10.84 10.51 -11.38
C HIS A 91 -10.45 11.16 -10.04
N ARG A 92 -11.08 10.75 -8.94
CA ARG A 92 -10.77 11.23 -7.58
C ARG A 92 -10.10 10.12 -6.77
N ILE A 93 -9.09 10.51 -6.01
CA ILE A 93 -8.44 9.62 -5.05
C ILE A 93 -9.19 9.69 -3.73
N TYR A 94 -9.51 8.52 -3.19
CA TYR A 94 -10.05 8.34 -1.84
C TYR A 94 -8.90 7.92 -0.92
N ALA A 95 -8.65 8.73 0.10
CA ALA A 95 -7.69 8.40 1.16
C ALA A 95 -8.36 7.50 2.21
N LYS A 96 -7.57 7.05 3.20
CA LYS A 96 -8.16 6.45 4.40
C LYS A 96 -9.07 7.45 5.07
N PRO A 97 -10.27 7.02 5.53
CA PRO A 97 -11.19 7.93 6.21
C PRO A 97 -10.56 8.53 7.47
N LEU A 98 -10.86 9.80 7.73
CA LEU A 98 -10.38 10.50 8.91
C LEU A 98 -11.12 10.08 10.18
N ASP A 99 -12.40 9.80 10.03
CA ASP A 99 -13.32 9.38 11.09
C ASP A 99 -14.48 8.56 10.50
N VAL A 100 -15.37 8.09 11.37
CA VAL A 100 -16.53 7.28 10.98
C VAL A 100 -17.50 8.06 10.07
N ALA A 101 -17.63 9.37 10.27
CA ALA A 101 -18.50 10.20 9.42
C ALA A 101 -17.92 10.36 8.02
N ASP A 102 -16.60 10.51 7.90
CA ASP A 102 -15.90 10.52 6.61
C ASP A 102 -15.98 9.16 5.93
N ALA A 103 -15.78 8.05 6.65
CA ALA A 103 -15.95 6.70 6.12
C ALA A 103 -17.34 6.49 5.54
N ARG A 104 -18.38 6.93 6.26
CA ARG A 104 -19.77 6.89 5.78
C ARG A 104 -19.95 7.64 4.46
N LYS A 105 -19.40 8.84 4.36
CA LYS A 105 -19.47 9.65 3.13
C LYS A 105 -18.75 8.98 1.96
N GLN A 106 -17.58 8.42 2.21
CA GLN A 106 -16.80 7.71 1.18
C GLN A 106 -17.54 6.48 0.69
N LEU A 107 -18.06 5.63 1.58
CA LEU A 107 -18.83 4.44 1.23
C LEU A 107 -20.11 4.81 0.46
N ALA A 108 -20.83 5.85 0.90
CA ALA A 108 -22.01 6.34 0.20
C ALA A 108 -21.68 6.83 -1.23
N ALA A 109 -20.51 7.47 -1.41
CA ALA A 109 -20.06 7.91 -2.72
C ALA A 109 -19.64 6.76 -3.64
N LEU A 110 -19.18 5.63 -3.09
CA LEU A 110 -18.80 4.43 -3.84
C LEU A 110 -19.97 3.50 -4.17
N ARG A 111 -21.10 3.64 -3.47
CA ARG A 111 -22.30 2.80 -3.63
C ARG A 111 -22.73 2.69 -5.10
N GLY A 112 -22.88 1.46 -5.61
CA GLY A 112 -23.28 1.17 -6.98
C GLY A 112 -22.31 1.62 -8.06
N ARG A 113 -21.08 2.03 -7.69
CA ARG A 113 -20.09 2.55 -8.63
C ARG A 113 -18.91 1.60 -8.80
N SER A 114 -18.36 1.58 -10.00
CA SER A 114 -17.07 0.97 -10.27
C SER A 114 -15.94 1.92 -9.86
N HIS A 115 -14.91 1.34 -9.26
CA HIS A 115 -13.72 2.05 -8.83
C HIS A 115 -12.49 1.15 -8.99
N THR A 116 -11.32 1.75 -8.99
CA THR A 116 -10.06 1.05 -9.17
C THR A 116 -9.25 1.11 -7.88
N LEU A 117 -8.75 -0.04 -7.42
CA LEU A 117 -7.64 -0.12 -6.47
C LEU A 117 -6.34 -0.19 -7.28
N HIS A 118 -5.50 0.81 -7.16
CA HIS A 118 -4.18 0.86 -7.80
C HIS A 118 -3.12 0.60 -6.74
N SER A 119 -2.46 -0.54 -6.81
CA SER A 119 -1.39 -0.97 -5.91
C SER A 119 -0.06 -0.85 -6.60
N ALA A 120 0.93 -0.24 -5.95
CA ALA A 120 2.27 -0.07 -6.48
C ALA A 120 3.33 -0.58 -5.52
N LEU A 121 4.37 -1.18 -6.09
CA LEU A 121 5.55 -1.71 -5.41
C LEU A 121 6.80 -1.09 -6.01
N CYS A 122 7.78 -0.83 -5.16
CA CYS A 122 9.11 -0.38 -5.59
C CYS A 122 10.18 -1.05 -4.73
N CYS A 123 11.12 -1.72 -5.37
CA CYS A 123 12.33 -2.18 -4.70
C CYS A 123 13.47 -1.19 -4.93
N ALA A 124 14.15 -0.85 -3.84
CA ALA A 124 15.33 0.01 -3.88
C ALA A 124 16.50 -0.65 -3.11
N ARG A 125 17.71 -0.38 -3.55
CA ARG A 125 18.95 -0.81 -2.90
C ARG A 125 19.98 0.30 -3.01
N ASN A 126 20.68 0.58 -1.93
CA ASN A 126 21.70 1.61 -1.88
C ASN A 126 21.25 2.97 -2.46
N GLY A 127 20.05 3.42 -2.06
CA GLY A 127 19.47 4.68 -2.51
C GLY A 127 19.00 4.72 -3.98
N SER A 128 19.06 3.59 -4.69
CA SER A 128 18.67 3.51 -6.11
C SER A 128 17.52 2.53 -6.31
N VAL A 129 16.60 2.86 -7.20
CA VAL A 129 15.50 1.97 -7.57
C VAL A 129 16.05 0.85 -8.45
N VAL A 130 15.73 -0.40 -8.08
CA VAL A 130 16.15 -1.59 -8.82
C VAL A 130 14.99 -2.30 -9.52
N TRP A 131 13.75 -2.10 -9.05
CA TRP A 131 12.57 -2.72 -9.64
C TRP A 131 11.29 -1.95 -9.26
N ARG A 132 10.31 -1.98 -10.15
CA ARG A 132 8.97 -1.43 -9.92
C ARG A 132 7.91 -2.34 -10.52
N HIS A 133 6.75 -2.34 -9.90
CA HIS A 133 5.56 -2.98 -10.42
C HIS A 133 4.32 -2.27 -9.90
N ASP A 134 3.30 -2.18 -10.71
CA ASP A 134 1.97 -1.76 -10.29
C ASP A 134 0.90 -2.65 -10.90
N ALA A 135 -0.20 -2.76 -10.20
CA ALA A 135 -1.35 -3.54 -10.61
C ALA A 135 -2.65 -2.81 -10.26
N ARG A 136 -3.68 -3.05 -11.05
CA ARG A 136 -5.01 -2.47 -10.87
C ARG A 136 -6.04 -3.57 -10.73
N ALA A 137 -6.95 -3.37 -9.76
CA ALA A 137 -8.13 -4.20 -9.61
C ALA A 137 -9.35 -3.30 -9.77
N GLU A 138 -10.24 -3.64 -10.69
CA GLU A 138 -11.52 -2.98 -10.85
C GLU A 138 -12.56 -3.69 -10.00
N LEU A 139 -13.26 -2.93 -9.17
CA LEU A 139 -14.32 -3.40 -8.30
C LEU A 139 -15.58 -2.58 -8.55
N THR A 140 -16.73 -3.21 -8.44
CA THR A 140 -18.01 -2.51 -8.43
C THR A 140 -18.66 -2.68 -7.06
N MET A 141 -18.85 -1.57 -6.35
CA MET A 141 -19.54 -1.60 -5.07
C MET A 141 -21.01 -1.98 -5.28
N ARG A 142 -21.51 -2.88 -4.45
CA ARG A 142 -22.93 -3.23 -4.48
C ARG A 142 -23.82 -2.02 -4.18
N ASP A 143 -25.04 -2.02 -4.72
CA ASP A 143 -26.08 -1.05 -4.38
C ASP A 143 -26.79 -1.49 -3.09
N TRP A 144 -26.18 -1.18 -1.95
CA TRP A 144 -26.69 -1.51 -0.62
C TRP A 144 -27.64 -0.43 -0.07
N SER A 145 -28.49 -0.82 0.89
CA SER A 145 -29.41 0.10 1.54
C SER A 145 -28.71 0.93 2.64
N PRO A 146 -29.23 2.11 3.01
CA PRO A 146 -28.72 2.87 4.15
C PRO A 146 -28.65 2.05 5.46
N ALA A 147 -29.64 1.19 5.71
CA ALA A 147 -29.67 0.32 6.88
C ALA A 147 -28.51 -0.71 6.86
N PHE A 148 -28.15 -1.22 5.69
CA PHE A 148 -26.97 -2.08 5.55
C PHE A 148 -25.68 -1.33 5.90
N LEU A 149 -25.53 -0.08 5.44
CA LEU A 149 -24.36 0.73 5.77
C LEU A 149 -24.25 0.97 7.28
N ASP A 150 -25.36 1.23 7.97
CA ASP A 150 -25.37 1.40 9.42
C ASP A 150 -24.87 0.15 10.14
N GLN A 151 -25.36 -1.02 9.73
CA GLN A 151 -24.92 -2.31 10.27
C GLN A 151 -23.46 -2.60 9.97
N TYR A 152 -23.00 -2.30 8.76
CA TYR A 152 -21.62 -2.48 8.33
C TYR A 152 -20.66 -1.65 9.18
N ILE A 153 -20.95 -0.36 9.35
CA ILE A 153 -20.16 0.56 10.18
C ILE A 153 -20.14 0.11 11.65
N ALA A 154 -21.31 -0.25 12.18
CA ALA A 154 -21.41 -0.74 13.57
C ALA A 154 -20.58 -2.01 13.79
N LYS A 155 -20.54 -2.92 12.82
CA LYS A 155 -19.81 -4.18 12.92
C LYS A 155 -18.30 -4.00 12.81
N LEU A 156 -17.81 -3.15 11.92
CA LEU A 156 -16.39 -2.92 11.72
C LEU A 156 -15.76 -1.95 12.74
N GLY A 157 -16.55 -1.04 13.30
CA GLY A 157 -16.04 -0.06 14.26
C GLY A 157 -14.85 0.71 13.73
N GLY A 158 -13.74 0.72 14.47
CA GLY A 158 -12.50 1.42 14.11
C GLY A 158 -11.78 0.86 12.87
N ASP A 159 -12.03 -0.37 12.50
CA ASP A 159 -11.36 -1.02 11.37
C ASP A 159 -11.69 -0.36 10.03
N ILE A 160 -12.85 0.30 9.93
CA ILE A 160 -13.27 1.07 8.77
C ILE A 160 -12.28 2.20 8.40
N LEU A 161 -11.47 2.65 9.37
CA LEU A 161 -10.49 3.73 9.18
C LEU A 161 -9.11 3.22 8.71
N THR A 162 -8.93 1.92 8.63
CA THR A 162 -7.61 1.32 8.36
C THR A 162 -7.31 1.14 6.87
N THR A 163 -8.34 1.19 6.01
CA THR A 163 -8.25 0.94 4.58
C THR A 163 -8.76 2.11 3.75
N VAL A 164 -8.25 2.27 2.53
CA VAL A 164 -8.77 3.26 1.59
C VAL A 164 -10.22 2.89 1.22
N GLY A 165 -11.11 3.90 1.21
CA GLY A 165 -12.53 3.70 0.93
C GLY A 165 -13.36 3.08 2.07
N GLY A 166 -12.72 2.70 3.19
CA GLY A 166 -13.42 2.21 4.38
C GLY A 166 -14.02 0.81 4.26
N TYR A 167 -13.52 -0.06 3.37
CA TYR A 167 -13.99 -1.43 3.24
C TYR A 167 -12.83 -2.43 3.10
N LYS A 168 -13.10 -3.70 3.38
CA LYS A 168 -12.17 -4.82 3.22
C LYS A 168 -12.86 -5.94 2.46
N VAL A 169 -12.33 -6.27 1.28
CA VAL A 169 -12.90 -7.32 0.40
C VAL A 169 -12.84 -8.70 1.07
N GLU A 170 -11.84 -8.93 1.90
CA GLU A 170 -11.57 -10.20 2.57
C GLU A 170 -12.57 -10.53 3.68
N GLU A 171 -13.38 -9.56 4.11
CA GLU A 171 -14.32 -9.72 5.24
C GLU A 171 -15.77 -9.56 4.77
N LEU A 172 -16.32 -8.37 4.90
CA LEU A 172 -17.72 -8.06 4.62
C LEU A 172 -17.92 -7.14 3.42
N GLY A 173 -16.81 -6.68 2.86
CA GLY A 173 -16.78 -5.68 1.79
C GLY A 173 -17.26 -6.17 0.44
#